data_cceab9bea8952adca1be4e1fc9a5915d
#
_entry.id   cceab9bea8952adca1be4e1fc9a5915d
#
_cell.length_a   1.000
_cell.length_b   1.000
_cell.length_c   1.000
_cell.angle_alpha   90.00
_cell.angle_beta   90.00
_cell.angle_gamma   90.00
#
_symmetry.space_group_name_H-M   'P 1'
#
loop_
_entity.id
_entity.type
_entity.pdbx_description
1 polymer ?
#
loop_
_entity_poly.entity_id
_entity_poly.type
_entity_poly.pdbx_seq_one_letter_code
_entity_poly.pdbx_strand_id
1 'polypeptide(L)'
;IIARQKAIWTQVASYMKDFDEHLLFAACNEPGMNETSGKSDMWKDKYAVERVVRYEQTMIDAVRATGGNNASRTIIVQGLGADISNTCTYMDNPDETEVATFPTDKVPDRLMVEVHFYEPYQFCLLDKDGNDAWSKMYYYWGKDNKLAGSNRNTPDNYAEAWVDAQMAKIKAKFVDKGIPVILGEYAATFRTLGEGEDQELHDKSVAYFDEYVTKVAKDHGCVPFYWETGDVIDCTNGVVKKQYIFDAIM
;
A
#
# COMPACT_ATOMS: atom_id res chain seq x y z
N ILE A 1 -24.23 -4.77 1.70
CA ILE A 1 -22.79 -4.73 2.00
C ILE A 1 -22.59 -4.26 3.44
N ILE A 2 -23.02 -3.09 3.87
CA ILE A 2 -22.79 -2.52 5.22
C ILE A 2 -23.30 -3.44 6.35
N ALA A 3 -24.51 -3.99 6.25
CA ALA A 3 -25.02 -4.93 7.26
C ALA A 3 -24.16 -6.19 7.39
N ARG A 4 -23.63 -6.68 6.27
CA ARG A 4 -22.72 -7.85 6.25
C ARG A 4 -21.38 -7.50 6.89
N GLN A 5 -20.81 -6.32 6.57
CA GLN A 5 -19.59 -5.82 7.19
C GLN A 5 -19.72 -5.74 8.71
N LYS A 6 -20.80 -5.12 9.18
CA LYS A 6 -21.10 -5.05 10.62
C LYS A 6 -21.18 -6.44 11.26
N ALA A 7 -21.88 -7.38 10.64
CA ALA A 7 -22.05 -8.73 11.17
C ALA A 7 -20.72 -9.49 11.25
N ILE A 8 -19.88 -9.40 10.21
CA ILE A 8 -18.56 -10.04 10.18
C ILE A 8 -17.67 -9.47 11.29
N TRP A 9 -17.55 -8.15 11.36
CA TRP A 9 -16.66 -7.52 12.34
C TRP A 9 -17.15 -7.66 13.78
N THR A 10 -18.48 -7.72 14.00
CA THR A 10 -19.01 -8.05 15.33
C THR A 10 -18.58 -9.46 15.76
N GLN A 11 -18.59 -10.44 14.86
CA GLN A 11 -18.16 -11.81 15.19
C GLN A 11 -16.65 -11.88 15.41
N VAL A 12 -15.83 -11.35 14.48
CA VAL A 12 -14.37 -11.35 14.57
C VAL A 12 -13.92 -10.66 15.85
N ALA A 13 -14.39 -9.44 16.06
CA ALA A 13 -14.00 -8.65 17.21
C ALA A 13 -14.48 -9.27 18.55
N SER A 14 -15.67 -9.86 18.60
CA SER A 14 -16.14 -10.57 19.79
C SER A 14 -15.27 -11.76 20.14
N TYR A 15 -14.84 -12.53 19.12
CA TYR A 15 -13.97 -13.68 19.32
C TYR A 15 -12.56 -13.27 19.79
N MET A 16 -12.06 -12.16 19.28
CA MET A 16 -10.69 -11.70 19.50
C MET A 16 -10.58 -10.59 20.57
N LYS A 17 -11.64 -10.31 21.33
CA LYS A 17 -11.70 -9.17 22.27
C LYS A 17 -10.66 -9.22 23.39
N ASP A 18 -10.21 -10.42 23.75
CA ASP A 18 -9.28 -10.63 24.87
C ASP A 18 -7.80 -10.66 24.44
N PHE A 19 -7.53 -10.60 23.11
CA PHE A 19 -6.17 -10.42 22.61
C PHE A 19 -5.67 -9.02 22.95
N ASP A 20 -4.38 -8.91 23.27
CA ASP A 20 -3.73 -7.67 23.69
C ASP A 20 -3.51 -6.67 22.52
N GLU A 21 -2.76 -5.63 22.77
CA GLU A 21 -2.48 -4.54 21.84
C GLU A 21 -1.59 -4.92 20.64
N HIS A 22 -0.95 -6.09 20.65
CA HIS A 22 -0.19 -6.60 19.49
C HIS A 22 -1.09 -7.02 18.33
N LEU A 23 -2.39 -7.24 18.60
CA LEU A 23 -3.37 -7.50 17.56
C LEU A 23 -3.99 -6.18 17.08
N LEU A 24 -3.78 -5.86 15.80
CA LEU A 24 -4.42 -4.75 15.10
C LEU A 24 -5.53 -5.28 14.19
N PHE A 25 -6.52 -4.45 13.88
CA PHE A 25 -7.56 -4.77 12.91
C PHE A 25 -7.51 -3.83 11.71
N ALA A 26 -7.58 -4.39 10.50
CA ALA A 26 -7.72 -3.65 9.26
C ALA A 26 -9.05 -3.99 8.58
N ALA A 27 -9.79 -2.98 8.13
CA ALA A 27 -11.15 -3.12 7.65
C ALA A 27 -11.28 -3.87 6.32
N CYS A 28 -10.33 -3.66 5.44
CA CYS A 28 -10.35 -4.12 4.06
C CYS A 28 -8.94 -4.15 3.49
N ASN A 29 -8.81 -4.70 2.27
CA ASN A 29 -7.62 -4.59 1.45
C ASN A 29 -7.97 -3.92 0.13
N GLU A 30 -7.27 -2.85 -0.24
CA GLU A 30 -7.42 -2.10 -1.49
C GLU A 30 -8.89 -1.84 -1.88
N PRO A 31 -9.66 -1.16 -1.01
CA PRO A 31 -11.10 -1.00 -1.22
C PRO A 31 -11.40 -0.23 -2.50
N GLY A 32 -12.38 -0.70 -3.26
CA GLY A 32 -12.87 -0.04 -4.48
C GLY A 32 -12.17 -0.42 -5.77
N MET A 33 -11.07 -1.17 -5.75
CA MET A 33 -10.33 -1.58 -6.95
C MET A 33 -11.19 -2.41 -7.93
N ASN A 34 -12.07 -3.26 -7.42
CA ASN A 34 -12.89 -4.15 -8.26
C ASN A 34 -14.17 -3.50 -8.81
N GLU A 35 -14.67 -2.44 -8.18
CA GLU A 35 -15.96 -1.82 -8.57
C GLU A 35 -15.82 -0.85 -9.73
N THR A 36 -14.62 -0.60 -10.14
CA THR A 36 -14.26 0.52 -10.96
C THR A 36 -13.36 0.13 -12.12
N SER A 37 -13.11 -1.17 -12.31
CA SER A 37 -12.37 -1.67 -13.47
C SER A 37 -12.97 -1.13 -14.78
N GLY A 38 -12.17 -0.32 -15.49
CA GLY A 38 -12.58 0.33 -16.74
C GLY A 38 -12.93 1.82 -16.64
N LYS A 39 -12.88 2.44 -15.44
CA LYS A 39 -13.00 3.89 -15.31
C LYS A 39 -11.65 4.51 -14.94
N SER A 40 -11.12 5.33 -15.79
CA SER A 40 -9.79 5.98 -15.59
C SER A 40 -9.74 7.03 -14.46
N ASP A 41 -10.89 7.41 -13.89
CA ASP A 41 -11.01 8.51 -12.94
C ASP A 41 -11.80 8.14 -11.67
N MET A 42 -11.59 6.92 -11.18
CA MET A 42 -12.30 6.38 -10.00
C MET A 42 -12.10 7.18 -8.73
N TRP A 43 -10.88 7.64 -8.56
CA TRP A 43 -10.49 8.47 -7.43
C TRP A 43 -11.21 9.83 -7.39
N LYS A 44 -11.75 10.30 -8.52
CA LYS A 44 -12.58 11.50 -8.60
C LYS A 44 -14.05 11.26 -8.27
N ASP A 45 -14.43 9.99 -8.07
CA ASP A 45 -15.80 9.64 -7.68
C ASP A 45 -15.95 9.79 -6.16
N LYS A 46 -16.47 10.93 -5.74
CA LYS A 46 -16.78 11.18 -4.32
C LYS A 46 -17.62 10.07 -3.69
N TYR A 47 -18.49 9.43 -4.45
CA TYR A 47 -19.31 8.33 -3.95
C TYR A 47 -18.49 7.06 -3.66
N ALA A 48 -17.39 6.85 -4.39
CA ALA A 48 -16.48 5.74 -4.09
C ALA A 48 -15.77 5.99 -2.75
N VAL A 49 -15.26 7.19 -2.53
CA VAL A 49 -14.63 7.59 -1.26
C VAL A 49 -15.61 7.48 -0.09
N GLU A 50 -16.82 8.04 -0.23
CA GLU A 50 -17.86 7.95 0.80
C GLU A 50 -18.21 6.50 1.17
N ARG A 51 -18.28 5.61 0.17
CA ARG A 51 -18.56 4.19 0.42
C ARG A 51 -17.45 3.50 1.19
N VAL A 52 -16.19 3.79 0.87
CA VAL A 52 -15.04 3.26 1.60
C VAL A 52 -15.06 3.76 3.04
N VAL A 53 -15.16 5.07 3.25
CA VAL A 53 -15.22 5.65 4.60
C VAL A 53 -16.39 5.07 5.41
N ARG A 54 -17.57 4.93 4.81
CA ARG A 54 -18.72 4.34 5.48
C ARG A 54 -18.51 2.86 5.81
N TYR A 55 -17.81 2.14 4.95
CA TYR A 55 -17.48 0.74 5.16
C TYR A 55 -16.54 0.58 6.35
N GLU A 56 -15.51 1.39 6.43
CA GLU A 56 -14.54 1.40 7.53
C GLU A 56 -15.15 1.91 8.84
N GLN A 57 -15.96 2.98 8.79
CA GLN A 57 -16.70 3.47 9.96
C GLN A 57 -17.57 2.38 10.57
N THR A 58 -18.23 1.57 9.71
CA THR A 58 -19.04 0.44 10.17
C THR A 58 -18.21 -0.59 10.92
N MET A 59 -16.99 -0.87 10.49
CA MET A 59 -16.06 -1.75 11.19
C MET A 59 -15.64 -1.16 12.52
N ILE A 60 -15.20 0.10 12.55
CA ILE A 60 -14.79 0.79 13.77
C ILE A 60 -15.90 0.72 14.83
N ASP A 61 -17.13 1.08 14.46
CA ASP A 61 -18.28 1.06 15.36
C ASP A 61 -18.59 -0.35 15.87
N ALA A 62 -18.51 -1.35 14.99
CA ALA A 62 -18.74 -2.74 15.37
C ALA A 62 -17.67 -3.27 16.33
N VAL A 63 -16.41 -2.97 16.09
CA VAL A 63 -15.29 -3.36 16.95
C VAL A 63 -15.42 -2.72 18.31
N ARG A 64 -15.65 -1.41 18.39
CA ARG A 64 -15.81 -0.67 19.65
C ARG A 64 -16.99 -1.18 20.49
N ALA A 65 -18.06 -1.59 19.83
CA ALA A 65 -19.26 -2.12 20.51
C ALA A 65 -19.03 -3.45 21.23
N THR A 66 -17.98 -4.21 20.89
CA THR A 66 -17.69 -5.51 21.52
C THR A 66 -17.01 -5.39 22.90
N GLY A 67 -16.45 -4.24 23.23
CA GLY A 67 -15.79 -3.98 24.50
C GLY A 67 -14.50 -4.79 24.72
N GLY A 68 -14.13 -5.03 25.96
CA GLY A 68 -12.84 -5.67 26.29
C GLY A 68 -11.66 -4.86 25.76
N ASN A 69 -10.59 -5.52 25.30
CA ASN A 69 -9.43 -4.83 24.71
C ASN A 69 -9.77 -4.09 23.39
N ASN A 70 -10.89 -4.45 22.73
CA ASN A 70 -11.35 -3.74 21.55
C ASN A 70 -11.86 -2.32 21.83
N ALA A 71 -12.15 -1.99 23.09
CA ALA A 71 -12.52 -0.63 23.47
C ALA A 71 -11.42 0.40 23.17
N SER A 72 -10.15 -0.03 23.13
CA SER A 72 -9.00 0.84 22.84
C SER A 72 -8.05 0.26 21.77
N ARG A 73 -8.43 -0.80 21.09
CA ARG A 73 -7.60 -1.44 20.06
C ARG A 73 -7.33 -0.46 18.90
N THR A 74 -6.09 -0.44 18.43
CA THR A 74 -5.74 0.32 17.22
C THR A 74 -6.37 -0.32 16.00
N ILE A 75 -6.97 0.52 15.15
CA ILE A 75 -7.66 0.11 13.92
C ILE A 75 -6.96 0.79 12.74
N ILE A 76 -6.74 0.03 11.70
CA ILE A 76 -6.10 0.46 10.47
C ILE A 76 -7.19 0.76 9.44
N VAL A 77 -7.10 1.90 8.77
CA VAL A 77 -8.01 2.35 7.72
C VAL A 77 -7.24 2.63 6.43
N GLN A 78 -7.88 2.37 5.29
CA GLN A 78 -7.29 2.57 3.98
C GLN A 78 -8.10 3.58 3.16
N GLY A 79 -7.43 4.41 2.37
CA GLY A 79 -8.08 5.16 1.31
C GLY A 79 -8.45 4.28 0.12
N LEU A 80 -9.07 4.88 -0.88
CA LEU A 80 -9.50 4.18 -2.11
C LEU A 80 -8.31 3.50 -2.80
N GLY A 81 -8.39 2.17 -2.93
CA GLY A 81 -7.34 1.32 -3.51
C GLY A 81 -6.06 1.23 -2.68
N ALA A 82 -6.05 1.70 -1.44
CA ALA A 82 -4.84 1.92 -0.63
C ALA A 82 -3.76 2.75 -1.34
N ASP A 83 -4.11 3.41 -2.44
CA ASP A 83 -3.21 4.22 -3.24
C ASP A 83 -2.83 5.51 -2.51
N ILE A 84 -1.56 5.90 -2.58
CA ILE A 84 -1.03 7.06 -1.85
C ILE A 84 -1.70 8.36 -2.31
N SER A 85 -1.81 8.57 -3.62
CA SER A 85 -2.37 9.81 -4.16
C SER A 85 -3.85 9.94 -3.83
N ASN A 86 -4.62 8.85 -3.95
CA ASN A 86 -6.03 8.81 -3.56
C ASN A 86 -6.21 9.06 -2.07
N THR A 87 -5.44 8.34 -1.24
CA THR A 87 -5.51 8.45 0.22
C THR A 87 -5.14 9.86 0.68
N CYS A 88 -4.07 10.45 0.15
CA CYS A 88 -3.65 11.80 0.55
C CYS A 88 -4.53 12.92 0.00
N THR A 89 -5.17 12.72 -1.17
CA THR A 89 -6.00 13.76 -1.79
C THR A 89 -7.41 13.79 -1.22
N TYR A 90 -8.03 12.62 -1.05
CA TYR A 90 -9.45 12.53 -0.70
C TYR A 90 -9.71 12.17 0.76
N MET A 91 -8.80 11.45 1.40
CA MET A 91 -8.95 11.14 2.82
C MET A 91 -8.67 12.37 3.67
N ASP A 92 -9.62 12.76 4.52
CA ASP A 92 -9.57 13.99 5.33
C ASP A 92 -9.42 15.27 4.48
N ASN A 93 -10.10 15.34 3.35
CA ASN A 93 -10.17 16.55 2.52
C ASN A 93 -11.62 16.98 2.25
N PRO A 94 -12.24 17.74 3.16
CA PRO A 94 -13.64 18.15 3.04
C PRO A 94 -13.91 19.09 1.85
N ASP A 95 -12.88 19.74 1.30
CA ASP A 95 -13.04 20.64 0.15
C ASP A 95 -13.28 19.87 -1.15
N GLU A 96 -12.85 18.60 -1.22
CA GLU A 96 -13.03 17.76 -2.42
C GLU A 96 -14.34 16.94 -2.38
N THR A 97 -14.91 16.76 -1.20
CA THR A 97 -16.18 16.07 -1.00
C THR A 97 -17.05 16.85 -0.02
N GLU A 98 -18.36 16.79 -0.18
CA GLU A 98 -19.34 17.36 0.76
C GLU A 98 -19.48 16.53 2.05
N VAL A 99 -18.71 15.45 2.19
CA VAL A 99 -18.84 14.45 3.27
C VAL A 99 -17.48 14.30 3.96
N ALA A 100 -17.53 13.93 5.23
CA ALA A 100 -16.32 13.53 5.95
C ALA A 100 -15.62 12.38 5.21
N THR A 101 -14.36 12.59 4.85
CA THR A 101 -13.55 11.67 4.05
C THR A 101 -12.59 10.84 4.88
N PHE A 102 -12.55 11.07 6.19
CA PHE A 102 -11.80 10.28 7.14
C PHE A 102 -12.74 9.69 8.20
N PRO A 103 -12.63 8.38 8.53
CA PRO A 103 -13.42 7.78 9.58
C PRO A 103 -13.15 8.44 10.93
N THR A 104 -14.13 8.39 11.82
CA THR A 104 -14.00 8.90 13.19
C THR A 104 -13.97 7.77 14.20
N ASP A 105 -13.25 7.99 15.30
CA ASP A 105 -13.24 7.07 16.43
C ASP A 105 -13.57 7.82 17.71
N LYS A 106 -14.34 7.19 18.58
CA LYS A 106 -14.62 7.71 19.95
C LYS A 106 -13.39 7.66 20.84
N VAL A 107 -12.42 6.83 20.48
CA VAL A 107 -11.16 6.67 21.21
C VAL A 107 -10.08 7.46 20.48
N PRO A 108 -9.52 8.50 21.10
CA PRO A 108 -8.51 9.31 20.45
C PRO A 108 -7.24 8.49 20.19
N ASP A 109 -6.53 8.84 19.13
CA ASP A 109 -5.22 8.30 18.76
C ASP A 109 -5.19 6.77 18.59
N ARG A 110 -6.28 6.19 18.07
CA ARG A 110 -6.43 4.75 17.83
C ARG A 110 -6.73 4.37 16.39
N LEU A 111 -6.57 5.32 15.46
CA LEU A 111 -6.59 5.04 14.03
C LEU A 111 -5.19 5.16 13.45
N MET A 112 -4.85 4.25 12.55
CA MET A 112 -3.67 4.24 11.71
C MET A 112 -4.11 4.24 10.25
N VAL A 113 -3.29 4.78 9.36
CA VAL A 113 -3.52 4.74 7.92
C VAL A 113 -2.61 3.69 7.29
N GLU A 114 -3.17 2.93 6.36
CA GLU A 114 -2.41 2.01 5.51
C GLU A 114 -2.46 2.47 4.06
N VAL A 115 -1.31 2.45 3.41
CA VAL A 115 -1.13 2.69 1.98
C VAL A 115 -0.26 1.61 1.36
N HIS A 116 -0.44 1.38 0.06
CA HIS A 116 0.38 0.47 -0.74
C HIS A 116 1.18 1.25 -1.78
N PHE A 117 2.32 0.71 -2.18
CA PHE A 117 3.20 1.37 -3.14
C PHE A 117 3.76 0.40 -4.18
N TYR A 118 3.18 0.43 -5.37
CA TYR A 118 3.60 -0.36 -6.53
C TYR A 118 3.84 0.52 -7.77
N GLU A 119 4.59 1.60 -7.58
CA GLU A 119 4.87 2.56 -8.66
C GLU A 119 6.36 2.62 -9.03
N PRO A 120 6.65 2.62 -10.34
CA PRO A 120 5.70 2.57 -11.44
C PRO A 120 5.12 1.16 -11.63
N TYR A 121 3.82 1.07 -11.93
CA TYR A 121 3.11 -0.19 -12.18
C TYR A 121 3.82 -1.12 -13.16
N GLN A 122 4.43 -0.54 -14.19
CA GLN A 122 5.18 -1.27 -15.22
C GLN A 122 6.41 -2.00 -14.71
N PHE A 123 7.00 -1.54 -13.62
CA PHE A 123 8.14 -2.20 -12.97
C PHE A 123 7.66 -3.15 -11.87
N CYS A 124 6.70 -2.71 -11.06
CA CYS A 124 6.31 -3.41 -9.84
C CYS A 124 5.32 -4.55 -10.07
N LEU A 125 4.34 -4.40 -11.00
CA LEU A 125 3.20 -5.32 -11.11
C LEU A 125 2.92 -5.84 -12.52
N LEU A 126 3.30 -5.11 -13.59
CA LEU A 126 2.94 -5.52 -14.95
C LEU A 126 3.63 -6.84 -15.33
N ASP A 127 2.86 -7.87 -15.62
CA ASP A 127 3.34 -9.25 -15.87
C ASP A 127 3.62 -9.53 -17.36
N LYS A 128 3.06 -8.71 -18.26
CA LYS A 128 3.24 -8.84 -19.70
C LYS A 128 2.99 -7.51 -20.41
N ASP A 129 3.64 -7.34 -21.56
CA ASP A 129 3.41 -6.18 -22.42
C ASP A 129 2.00 -6.19 -23.00
N GLY A 130 1.36 -5.05 -22.96
CA GLY A 130 0.14 -4.77 -23.71
C GLY A 130 0.41 -4.10 -25.05
N ASN A 131 -0.65 -3.64 -25.72
CA ASN A 131 -0.56 -3.01 -27.03
C ASN A 131 -0.20 -1.51 -26.95
N ASP A 132 -0.57 -0.87 -25.88
CA ASP A 132 -0.37 0.58 -25.68
C ASP A 132 1.02 0.90 -25.17
N ALA A 133 1.48 2.13 -25.43
CA ALA A 133 2.81 2.58 -25.00
C ALA A 133 3.00 2.54 -23.48
N TRP A 134 1.94 2.84 -22.70
CA TRP A 134 1.98 2.82 -21.24
C TRP A 134 2.02 1.39 -20.66
N SER A 135 1.57 0.39 -21.41
CA SER A 135 1.50 -1.02 -21.00
C SER A 135 2.75 -1.81 -21.41
N LYS A 136 3.92 -1.19 -21.30
CA LYS A 136 5.22 -1.84 -21.52
C LYS A 136 5.93 -2.04 -20.19
N MET A 137 6.37 -3.27 -19.95
CA MET A 137 7.14 -3.59 -18.74
C MET A 137 8.44 -2.79 -18.70
N TYR A 138 8.78 -2.28 -17.52
CA TYR A 138 10.13 -1.80 -17.23
C TYR A 138 10.94 -2.91 -16.55
N TYR A 139 12.22 -2.99 -16.90
CA TYR A 139 13.14 -3.99 -16.35
C TYR A 139 14.19 -3.35 -15.44
N TYR A 140 14.46 -2.06 -15.65
CA TYR A 140 15.55 -1.36 -14.98
C TYR A 140 15.00 -0.14 -14.23
N TRP A 141 15.30 -0.07 -12.94
CA TRP A 141 14.87 1.01 -12.07
C TRP A 141 16.04 1.65 -11.33
N GLY A 142 15.97 2.96 -11.19
CA GLY A 142 17.00 3.78 -10.55
C GLY A 142 17.85 4.54 -11.56
N LYS A 143 18.32 5.73 -11.17
CA LYS A 143 19.09 6.63 -12.05
C LYS A 143 20.38 6.00 -12.58
N ASP A 144 21.01 5.12 -11.77
CA ASP A 144 22.29 4.47 -12.09
C ASP A 144 22.12 3.04 -12.62
N ASN A 145 20.88 2.53 -12.68
CA ASN A 145 20.57 1.18 -13.13
C ASN A 145 19.84 1.22 -14.48
N LYS A 146 20.51 1.71 -15.53
CA LYS A 146 19.91 1.83 -16.88
C LYS A 146 20.75 1.06 -17.90
N LEU A 147 20.06 0.29 -18.74
CA LEU A 147 20.68 -0.35 -19.90
C LEU A 147 20.67 0.63 -21.08
N ALA A 148 21.85 0.98 -21.57
CA ALA A 148 22.00 1.93 -22.67
C ALA A 148 21.24 1.46 -23.94
N GLY A 149 20.39 2.33 -24.48
CA GLY A 149 19.60 2.03 -25.67
C GLY A 149 18.35 1.18 -25.41
N SER A 150 18.10 0.68 -24.21
CA SER A 150 16.90 -0.09 -23.88
C SER A 150 15.68 0.82 -23.68
N ASN A 151 14.54 0.41 -24.20
CA ASN A 151 13.24 1.04 -23.94
C ASN A 151 12.55 0.45 -22.68
N ARG A 152 13.28 -0.39 -21.92
CA ARG A 152 12.82 -1.00 -20.66
C ARG A 152 13.30 -0.27 -19.42
N ASN A 153 14.00 0.84 -19.59
CA ASN A 153 14.40 1.70 -18.47
C ASN A 153 13.18 2.45 -17.92
N THR A 154 13.02 2.45 -16.61
CA THR A 154 12.07 3.35 -15.96
C THR A 154 12.43 4.82 -16.28
N PRO A 155 11.46 5.65 -16.68
CA PRO A 155 11.68 7.08 -16.85
C PRO A 155 12.13 7.76 -15.55
N ASP A 156 12.98 8.78 -15.65
CA ASP A 156 13.57 9.47 -14.49
C ASP A 156 12.54 10.06 -13.53
N ASN A 157 11.41 10.51 -14.07
CA ASN A 157 10.31 11.05 -13.26
C ASN A 157 9.54 10.00 -12.44
N TYR A 158 9.85 8.71 -12.60
CA TYR A 158 9.31 7.61 -11.80
C TYR A 158 10.43 6.82 -11.07
N ALA A 159 11.61 7.42 -10.95
CA ALA A 159 12.71 6.89 -10.17
C ALA A 159 12.68 7.42 -8.73
N GLU A 160 13.86 7.59 -8.11
CA GLU A 160 14.01 7.92 -6.67
C GLU A 160 13.20 9.14 -6.23
N ALA A 161 13.26 10.23 -7.01
CA ALA A 161 12.54 11.47 -6.67
C ALA A 161 11.01 11.29 -6.62
N TRP A 162 10.46 10.33 -7.34
CA TRP A 162 9.04 9.99 -7.25
C TRP A 162 8.72 9.32 -5.92
N VAL A 163 9.52 8.34 -5.50
CA VAL A 163 9.37 7.69 -4.19
C VAL A 163 9.43 8.71 -3.06
N ASP A 164 10.45 9.59 -3.08
CA ASP A 164 10.61 10.67 -2.10
C ASP A 164 9.35 11.56 -2.04
N ALA A 165 8.84 11.95 -3.19
CA ALA A 165 7.67 12.81 -3.27
C ALA A 165 6.40 12.13 -2.72
N GLN A 166 6.19 10.83 -2.99
CA GLN A 166 5.05 10.10 -2.45
C GLN A 166 5.14 9.94 -0.93
N MET A 167 6.30 9.58 -0.39
CA MET A 167 6.48 9.44 1.06
C MET A 167 6.39 10.80 1.78
N ALA A 168 6.86 11.88 1.16
CA ALA A 168 6.67 13.23 1.68
C ALA A 168 5.20 13.64 1.76
N LYS A 169 4.35 13.26 0.79
CA LYS A 169 2.90 13.51 0.85
C LYS A 169 2.26 12.81 2.05
N ILE A 170 2.59 11.53 2.25
CA ILE A 170 2.07 10.74 3.39
C ILE A 170 2.50 11.39 4.70
N LYS A 171 3.79 11.73 4.82
CA LYS A 171 4.32 12.37 6.01
C LYS A 171 3.57 13.66 6.35
N ALA A 172 3.44 14.56 5.39
CA ALA A 172 2.76 15.84 5.58
C ALA A 172 1.26 15.68 5.90
N LYS A 173 0.60 14.67 5.29
CA LYS A 173 -0.84 14.46 5.45
C LYS A 173 -1.20 13.83 6.79
N PHE A 174 -0.42 12.85 7.24
CA PHE A 174 -0.76 12.00 8.39
C PHE A 174 0.30 12.01 9.48
N VAL A 175 1.55 11.64 9.19
CA VAL A 175 2.60 11.44 10.21
C VAL A 175 2.86 12.72 11.01
N ASP A 176 2.99 13.87 10.34
CA ASP A 176 3.21 15.17 10.99
C ASP A 176 2.01 15.64 11.82
N LYS A 177 0.85 15.02 11.66
CA LYS A 177 -0.35 15.25 12.46
C LYS A 177 -0.54 14.22 13.57
N GLY A 178 0.42 13.31 13.78
CA GLY A 178 0.37 12.28 14.81
C GLY A 178 -0.44 11.04 14.44
N ILE A 179 -0.84 10.89 13.18
CA ILE A 179 -1.52 9.69 12.69
C ILE A 179 -0.47 8.71 12.16
N PRO A 180 -0.27 7.54 12.79
CA PRO A 180 0.70 6.57 12.33
C PRO A 180 0.32 6.01 10.94
N VAL A 181 1.34 5.72 10.13
CA VAL A 181 1.14 5.17 8.78
C VAL A 181 1.94 3.89 8.61
N ILE A 182 1.30 2.88 8.05
CA ILE A 182 1.97 1.70 7.51
C ILE A 182 1.97 1.73 5.99
N LEU A 183 3.14 1.42 5.41
CA LEU A 183 3.25 1.03 4.01
C LEU A 183 3.01 -0.47 3.97
N GLY A 184 1.74 -0.88 3.85
CA GLY A 184 1.29 -2.25 4.08
C GLY A 184 1.74 -3.23 3.01
N GLU A 185 1.97 -2.72 1.79
CA GLU A 185 2.49 -3.52 0.67
C GLU A 185 3.40 -2.68 -0.22
N TYR A 186 4.52 -3.25 -0.58
CA TYR A 186 5.40 -2.80 -1.66
C TYR A 186 6.29 -3.95 -2.09
N ALA A 187 6.61 -4.06 -3.36
CA ALA A 187 7.59 -4.96 -3.94
C ALA A 187 7.80 -4.63 -5.42
N ALA A 188 8.88 -5.14 -6.02
CA ALA A 188 9.07 -5.17 -7.45
C ALA A 188 8.98 -6.60 -7.99
N THR A 189 8.44 -6.75 -9.20
CA THR A 189 8.27 -8.08 -9.82
C THR A 189 9.62 -8.65 -10.27
N PHE A 190 9.92 -9.86 -9.85
CA PHE A 190 11.01 -10.67 -10.39
C PHE A 190 10.68 -11.14 -11.80
N ARG A 191 11.59 -10.95 -12.75
CA ARG A 191 11.42 -11.39 -14.14
C ARG A 191 12.60 -12.20 -14.60
N THR A 192 12.33 -13.22 -15.41
CA THR A 192 13.34 -13.86 -16.23
C THR A 192 13.34 -13.19 -17.58
N LEU A 193 14.44 -12.52 -17.91
CA LEU A 193 14.54 -11.71 -19.12
C LEU A 193 14.96 -12.53 -20.34
N GLY A 194 14.58 -12.06 -21.53
CA GLY A 194 14.95 -12.66 -22.80
C GLY A 194 16.33 -12.23 -23.29
N GLU A 195 16.70 -12.78 -24.44
CA GLU A 195 17.95 -12.43 -25.13
C GLU A 195 18.03 -10.92 -25.45
N GLY A 196 19.18 -10.32 -25.20
CA GLY A 196 19.44 -8.90 -25.44
C GLY A 196 19.15 -7.99 -24.25
N GLU A 197 18.55 -8.52 -23.17
CA GLU A 197 18.35 -7.81 -21.90
C GLU A 197 19.38 -8.25 -20.84
N ASP A 198 19.58 -7.45 -19.84
CA ASP A 198 20.57 -7.68 -18.78
C ASP A 198 19.89 -8.15 -17.48
N GLN A 199 19.97 -9.46 -17.21
CA GLN A 199 19.35 -10.07 -16.03
C GLN A 199 20.00 -9.58 -14.72
N GLU A 200 21.32 -9.44 -14.68
CA GLU A 200 22.03 -8.99 -13.49
C GLU A 200 21.64 -7.54 -13.13
N LEU A 201 21.54 -6.67 -14.13
CA LEU A 201 21.08 -5.31 -13.95
C LEU A 201 19.60 -5.23 -13.51
N HIS A 202 18.75 -6.15 -14.01
CA HIS A 202 17.38 -6.26 -13.54
C HIS A 202 17.32 -6.64 -12.06
N ASP A 203 18.03 -7.71 -11.68
CA ASP A 203 18.06 -8.19 -10.29
C ASP A 203 18.58 -7.11 -9.34
N LYS A 204 19.61 -6.38 -9.77
CA LYS A 204 20.10 -5.20 -9.05
C LYS A 204 19.07 -4.09 -8.94
N SER A 205 18.30 -3.85 -10.02
CA SER A 205 17.25 -2.83 -10.02
C SER A 205 16.12 -3.18 -9.06
N VAL A 206 15.73 -4.46 -8.98
CA VAL A 206 14.71 -4.94 -8.02
C VAL A 206 15.20 -4.75 -6.59
N ALA A 207 16.40 -5.22 -6.25
CA ALA A 207 16.97 -5.06 -4.92
C ALA A 207 17.08 -3.59 -4.52
N TYR A 208 17.57 -2.74 -5.42
CA TYR A 208 17.71 -1.31 -5.15
C TYR A 208 16.37 -0.60 -4.97
N PHE A 209 15.33 -0.98 -5.72
CA PHE A 209 13.98 -0.46 -5.51
C PHE A 209 13.46 -0.82 -4.12
N ASP A 210 13.56 -2.10 -3.74
CA ASP A 210 13.06 -2.59 -2.45
C ASP A 210 13.80 -1.94 -1.27
N GLU A 211 15.14 -1.80 -1.37
CA GLU A 211 15.98 -1.07 -0.41
C GLU A 211 15.55 0.40 -0.29
N TYR A 212 15.42 1.08 -1.44
CA TYR A 212 15.13 2.51 -1.48
C TYR A 212 13.76 2.82 -0.88
N VAL A 213 12.73 2.07 -1.29
CA VAL A 213 11.37 2.24 -0.74
C VAL A 213 11.34 1.96 0.76
N THR A 214 11.99 0.87 1.21
CA THR A 214 12.11 0.55 2.64
C THR A 214 12.72 1.69 3.43
N LYS A 215 13.85 2.19 2.95
CA LYS A 215 14.59 3.27 3.62
C LYS A 215 13.78 4.56 3.65
N VAL A 216 13.25 4.99 2.50
CA VAL A 216 12.52 6.27 2.40
C VAL A 216 11.23 6.23 3.21
N ALA A 217 10.53 5.11 3.24
CA ALA A 217 9.35 4.94 4.11
C ALA A 217 9.72 5.12 5.59
N LYS A 218 10.79 4.47 6.06
CA LYS A 218 11.29 4.62 7.44
C LYS A 218 11.71 6.06 7.75
N ASP A 219 12.44 6.71 6.85
CA ASP A 219 12.90 8.09 6.99
C ASP A 219 11.73 9.11 7.07
N HIS A 220 10.58 8.76 6.51
CA HIS A 220 9.34 9.56 6.56
C HIS A 220 8.38 9.14 7.69
N GLY A 221 8.80 8.23 8.58
CA GLY A 221 8.03 7.80 9.74
C GLY A 221 6.92 6.78 9.45
N CYS A 222 6.97 6.12 8.29
CA CYS A 222 6.12 4.99 7.95
C CYS A 222 6.75 3.67 8.39
N VAL A 223 5.92 2.67 8.66
CA VAL A 223 6.37 1.29 8.93
C VAL A 223 6.17 0.46 7.68
N PRO A 224 7.24 0.06 6.96
CA PRO A 224 7.12 -0.70 5.72
C PRO A 224 6.92 -2.20 5.98
N PHE A 225 6.03 -2.82 5.20
CA PHE A 225 5.77 -4.25 5.12
C PHE A 225 6.00 -4.72 3.68
N TYR A 226 7.07 -5.47 3.48
CA TYR A 226 7.38 -6.05 2.18
C TYR A 226 6.34 -7.12 1.80
N TRP A 227 5.84 -7.06 0.55
CA TRP A 227 4.88 -8.04 0.05
C TRP A 227 5.60 -9.32 -0.39
N GLU A 228 5.71 -10.28 0.53
CA GLU A 228 6.37 -11.56 0.34
C GLU A 228 5.38 -12.64 -0.11
N THR A 229 5.63 -13.25 -1.26
CA THR A 229 4.78 -14.29 -1.86
C THR A 229 5.42 -15.67 -1.89
N GLY A 230 6.51 -15.86 -1.18
CA GLY A 230 7.30 -17.10 -1.17
C GLY A 230 8.47 -17.07 -2.16
N ASP A 231 8.73 -15.92 -2.79
CA ASP A 231 9.83 -15.75 -3.75
C ASP A 231 11.18 -15.45 -3.08
N VAL A 232 11.16 -14.73 -1.97
CA VAL A 232 12.35 -14.35 -1.20
C VAL A 232 12.61 -15.32 -0.06
N ILE A 233 11.56 -15.74 0.64
CA ILE A 233 11.63 -16.66 1.77
C ILE A 233 10.73 -17.87 1.50
N ASP A 234 11.25 -19.08 1.69
CA ASP A 234 10.41 -20.28 1.76
C ASP A 234 9.66 -20.30 3.08
N CYS A 235 8.40 -19.91 3.05
CA CYS A 235 7.54 -19.84 4.23
C CYS A 235 7.29 -21.19 4.91
N THR A 236 7.60 -22.34 4.22
CA THR A 236 7.42 -23.68 4.78
C THR A 236 8.55 -24.05 5.74
N ASN A 237 9.78 -23.63 5.44
CA ASN A 237 10.98 -24.02 6.20
C ASN A 237 11.82 -22.83 6.69
N GLY A 238 11.42 -21.60 6.36
CA GLY A 238 12.12 -20.38 6.77
C GLY A 238 13.47 -20.15 6.07
N VAL A 239 13.70 -20.80 4.91
CA VAL A 239 14.94 -20.63 4.17
C VAL A 239 14.86 -19.41 3.26
N VAL A 240 15.85 -18.53 3.33
CA VAL A 240 15.99 -17.40 2.40
C VAL A 240 16.41 -17.93 1.03
N LYS A 241 15.60 -17.67 0.00
CA LYS A 241 15.83 -18.04 -1.41
C LYS A 241 16.61 -16.98 -2.18
N LYS A 242 16.31 -15.71 -1.91
CA LYS A 242 16.97 -14.55 -2.54
C LYS A 242 17.63 -13.68 -1.49
N GLN A 243 18.87 -14.02 -1.13
CA GLN A 243 19.61 -13.32 -0.07
C GLN A 243 19.77 -11.83 -0.37
N TYR A 244 20.02 -11.46 -1.64
CA TYR A 244 20.21 -10.07 -2.05
C TYR A 244 18.97 -9.17 -1.85
N ILE A 245 17.77 -9.73 -1.94
CA ILE A 245 16.53 -9.02 -1.62
C ILE A 245 16.32 -8.95 -0.10
N PHE A 246 16.54 -10.08 0.57
CA PHE A 246 16.43 -10.12 2.04
C PHE A 246 17.34 -9.07 2.68
N ASP A 247 18.58 -8.95 2.23
CA ASP A 247 19.54 -7.97 2.72
C ASP A 247 19.12 -6.52 2.39
N ALA A 248 18.45 -6.30 1.25
CA ALA A 248 17.95 -5.00 0.82
C ALA A 248 16.80 -4.45 1.69
N ILE A 249 15.94 -5.33 2.22
CA ILE A 249 14.77 -4.91 3.01
C ILE A 249 15.01 -4.93 4.53
N MET A 250 16.07 -5.60 5.00
CA MET A 250 16.43 -5.67 6.43
C MET A 250 17.25 -4.48 6.91
#